data_a24d11e9f565d253791e6f5f7b3e1e33
#
_entry.id   a24d11e9f565d253791e6f5f7b3e1e33
#
_cell.length_a   1.000
_cell.length_b   1.000
_cell.length_c   1.000
_cell.angle_alpha   90.00
_cell.angle_beta   90.00
_cell.angle_gamma   90.00
#
_symmetry.space_group_name_H-M   'P 1'
#
loop_
_entity.id
_entity.type
_entity.pdbx_description
1 polymer ?
#
loop_
_entity_poly.entity_id
_entity_poly.type
_entity_poly.pdbx_seq_one_letter_code
_entity_poly.pdbx_strand_id
1 'polypeptide(L)'
;METNNSKVLLIYTGGTIGMIKDYQTGALRAFEFDNLYKRIPELSHLDCDISVHSFEKVIDSSDMNPQHWITIAEVIEKEYNNYDGFVVLHGSDTMSYSASALSFMLQGLNKPVIFTGSQLPIGDLRTDAKENLITSIQLAALKENGESVIQEVGLYFEYKLYRGNRTTKVNAEHFQAFASFNYPLLVESGVHLKVMKENLLPRKHNNILEVWKNFETNVAILKMFPGITPAVLNGFFSIPNLKGVVLETYGSGNAPTDEWFLESLQKAIEKGIYIINVTQCSGGSVMMGKYEASEALKKMGIIDGKDLTTESAITKLMLLLRKNIPYKMFKIKFEENIAGEI
;
A
#
# COMPACT_ATOMS: atom_id res chain seq x y z
N MET A 1 30.99 -25.78 1.93
CA MET A 1 29.86 -25.12 2.62
C MET A 1 28.83 -24.86 1.51
N GLU A 2 27.68 -25.54 1.57
CA GLU A 2 26.59 -25.22 0.67
C GLU A 2 26.19 -23.79 0.97
N THR A 3 26.41 -22.90 0.02
CA THR A 3 25.83 -21.54 0.06
C THR A 3 24.33 -21.74 -0.07
N ASN A 4 23.61 -21.66 1.05
CA ASN A 4 22.16 -21.75 1.05
C ASN A 4 21.67 -20.44 0.42
N ASN A 5 21.47 -20.46 -0.91
CA ASN A 5 20.98 -19.30 -1.67
C ASN A 5 19.64 -18.86 -1.09
N SER A 6 19.42 -17.54 -1.03
CA SER A 6 18.11 -17.01 -0.65
C SER A 6 17.05 -17.47 -1.64
N LYS A 7 15.87 -17.83 -1.15
CA LYS A 7 14.73 -18.24 -1.98
C LYS A 7 13.70 -17.12 -2.06
N VAL A 8 13.38 -16.69 -3.26
CA VAL A 8 12.41 -15.60 -3.52
C VAL A 8 11.22 -16.13 -4.29
N LEU A 9 10.02 -15.85 -3.81
CA LEU A 9 8.78 -16.13 -4.53
C LEU A 9 8.30 -14.86 -5.26
N LEU A 10 8.22 -14.93 -6.59
CA LEU A 10 7.50 -13.94 -7.40
C LEU A 10 6.03 -14.29 -7.42
N ILE A 11 5.18 -13.36 -7.01
CA ILE A 11 3.72 -13.46 -7.07
C ILE A 11 3.23 -12.55 -8.19
N TYR A 12 2.87 -13.13 -9.32
CA TYR A 12 2.35 -12.38 -10.46
C TYR A 12 0.84 -12.25 -10.37
N THR A 13 0.37 -11.06 -10.05
CA THR A 13 -1.06 -10.76 -9.98
C THR A 13 -1.62 -10.20 -11.29
N GLY A 14 -0.75 -9.58 -12.12
CA GLY A 14 -1.12 -8.87 -13.34
C GLY A 14 -0.31 -7.60 -13.55
N GLY A 15 -0.88 -6.67 -14.29
CA GLY A 15 -0.26 -5.39 -14.60
C GLY A 15 0.66 -5.41 -15.83
N THR A 16 1.02 -4.23 -16.28
CA THR A 16 1.79 -3.98 -17.52
C THR A 16 3.14 -4.69 -17.52
N ILE A 17 3.77 -4.85 -16.36
CA ILE A 17 5.08 -5.51 -16.22
C ILE A 17 5.08 -6.94 -16.79
N GLY A 18 3.97 -7.68 -16.63
CA GLY A 18 3.82 -9.04 -17.14
C GLY A 18 3.11 -9.09 -18.49
N MET A 19 3.19 -8.08 -19.29
CA MET A 19 2.61 -8.05 -20.64
C MET A 19 3.67 -8.00 -21.72
N ILE A 20 3.33 -8.58 -22.88
CA ILE A 20 4.14 -8.51 -24.11
C ILE A 20 3.25 -7.96 -25.21
N LYS A 21 3.79 -7.01 -25.96
CA LYS A 21 3.13 -6.50 -27.14
C LYS A 21 3.21 -7.52 -28.27
N ASP A 22 2.06 -7.93 -28.78
CA ASP A 22 1.95 -8.66 -30.02
C ASP A 22 2.22 -7.68 -31.19
N TYR A 23 3.35 -7.81 -31.83
CA TYR A 23 3.75 -6.89 -32.91
C TYR A 23 2.89 -6.97 -34.16
N GLN A 24 2.08 -8.04 -34.34
CA GLN A 24 1.18 -8.19 -35.50
C GLN A 24 -0.15 -7.48 -35.24
N THR A 25 -0.68 -7.57 -34.01
CA THR A 25 -2.00 -7.03 -33.65
C THR A 25 -1.91 -5.72 -32.87
N GLY A 26 -0.75 -5.40 -32.31
CA GLY A 26 -0.56 -4.29 -31.37
C GLY A 26 -1.15 -4.53 -29.97
N ALA A 27 -1.81 -5.67 -29.77
CA ALA A 27 -2.44 -6.02 -28.48
C ALA A 27 -1.41 -6.46 -27.43
N LEU A 28 -1.68 -6.16 -26.17
CA LEU A 28 -0.92 -6.68 -25.04
C LEU A 28 -1.43 -8.08 -24.68
N ARG A 29 -0.51 -9.04 -24.52
CA ARG A 29 -0.80 -10.41 -24.06
C ARG A 29 -0.06 -10.68 -22.77
N ALA A 30 -0.64 -11.52 -21.91
CA ALA A 30 0.02 -11.94 -20.68
C ALA A 30 1.35 -12.65 -20.98
N PHE A 31 2.35 -12.35 -20.17
CA PHE A 31 3.67 -12.98 -20.23
C PHE A 31 3.62 -14.36 -19.58
N GLU A 32 4.16 -15.37 -20.26
CA GLU A 32 4.35 -16.69 -19.66
C GLU A 32 5.60 -16.70 -18.78
N PHE A 33 5.43 -16.61 -17.47
CA PHE A 33 6.54 -16.56 -16.53
C PHE A 33 7.41 -17.83 -16.48
N ASP A 34 6.92 -18.95 -17.02
CA ASP A 34 7.72 -20.17 -17.22
C ASP A 34 8.92 -19.93 -18.15
N ASN A 35 8.88 -18.85 -18.93
CA ASN A 35 9.96 -18.41 -19.80
C ASN A 35 10.73 -17.19 -19.26
N LEU A 36 10.59 -16.85 -17.97
CA LEU A 36 11.16 -15.65 -17.35
C LEU A 36 12.68 -15.55 -17.61
N TYR A 37 13.44 -16.61 -17.31
CA TYR A 37 14.89 -16.66 -17.53
C TYR A 37 15.31 -16.56 -19.00
N LYS A 38 14.46 -17.00 -19.95
CA LYS A 38 14.74 -16.84 -21.38
C LYS A 38 14.59 -15.39 -21.84
N ARG A 39 13.73 -14.63 -21.18
CA ARG A 39 13.44 -13.23 -21.52
C ARG A 39 14.30 -12.24 -20.77
N ILE A 40 14.69 -12.60 -19.55
CA ILE A 40 15.55 -11.81 -18.67
C ILE A 40 16.68 -12.73 -18.20
N PRO A 41 17.64 -13.04 -19.08
CA PRO A 41 18.75 -13.94 -18.74
C PRO A 41 19.61 -13.39 -17.58
N GLU A 42 19.58 -12.08 -17.35
CA GLU A 42 20.27 -11.41 -16.24
C GLU A 42 19.85 -11.96 -14.86
N LEU A 43 18.64 -12.51 -14.73
CA LEU A 43 18.18 -13.13 -13.48
C LEU A 43 19.00 -14.35 -13.08
N SER A 44 19.64 -15.04 -14.05
CA SER A 44 20.52 -16.17 -13.76
C SER A 44 21.82 -15.77 -13.05
N HIS A 45 22.13 -14.48 -12.99
CA HIS A 45 23.31 -13.94 -12.30
C HIS A 45 23.01 -13.47 -10.88
N LEU A 46 21.76 -13.59 -10.44
CA LEU A 46 21.37 -13.28 -9.05
C LEU A 46 21.70 -14.47 -8.14
N ASP A 47 22.32 -14.20 -7.00
CA ASP A 47 22.65 -15.21 -5.97
C ASP A 47 21.40 -15.60 -5.15
N CYS A 48 20.31 -15.99 -5.84
CA CYS A 48 19.09 -16.48 -5.21
C CYS A 48 18.30 -17.41 -6.13
N ASP A 49 17.52 -18.29 -5.51
CA ASP A 49 16.59 -19.17 -6.23
C ASP A 49 15.24 -18.46 -6.37
N ILE A 50 14.77 -18.35 -7.61
CA ILE A 50 13.52 -17.66 -7.93
C ILE A 50 12.46 -18.68 -8.31
N SER A 51 11.33 -18.67 -7.63
CA SER A 51 10.11 -19.39 -8.02
C SER A 51 9.00 -18.41 -8.38
N VAL A 52 8.04 -18.86 -9.18
CA VAL A 52 6.93 -18.02 -9.63
C VAL A 52 5.59 -18.65 -9.24
N HIS A 53 4.71 -17.84 -8.69
CA HIS A 53 3.30 -18.15 -8.49
C HIS A 53 2.47 -17.15 -9.31
N SER A 54 1.85 -17.62 -10.38
CA SER A 54 0.99 -16.78 -11.21
C SER A 54 -0.48 -16.97 -10.83
N PHE A 55 -1.23 -15.88 -10.77
CA PHE A 55 -2.68 -15.97 -10.64
C PHE A 55 -3.28 -16.57 -11.91
N GLU A 56 -4.28 -17.44 -11.77
CA GLU A 56 -4.97 -18.06 -12.91
C GLU A 56 -5.56 -17.01 -13.86
N LYS A 57 -6.11 -15.94 -13.28
CA LYS A 57 -6.61 -14.79 -14.02
C LYS A 57 -5.80 -13.56 -13.64
N VAL A 58 -5.08 -13.00 -14.60
CA VAL A 58 -4.37 -11.73 -14.43
C VAL A 58 -5.34 -10.60 -14.15
N ILE A 59 -4.98 -9.75 -13.21
CA ILE A 59 -5.81 -8.65 -12.70
C ILE A 59 -5.29 -7.35 -13.31
N ASP A 60 -6.16 -6.58 -13.94
CA ASP A 60 -5.91 -5.15 -14.12
C ASP A 60 -6.00 -4.48 -12.74
N SER A 61 -5.02 -3.66 -12.40
CA SER A 61 -4.99 -3.01 -11.09
C SER A 61 -6.18 -2.07 -10.83
N SER A 62 -6.87 -1.61 -11.87
CA SER A 62 -8.13 -0.88 -11.75
C SER A 62 -9.29 -1.72 -11.20
N ASP A 63 -9.21 -3.05 -11.38
CA ASP A 63 -10.18 -4.02 -10.84
C ASP A 63 -9.78 -4.58 -9.46
N MET A 64 -8.67 -4.10 -8.89
CA MET A 64 -8.20 -4.55 -7.59
C MET A 64 -9.22 -4.29 -6.49
N ASN A 65 -9.40 -5.25 -5.60
CA ASN A 65 -10.35 -5.17 -4.49
C ASN A 65 -9.83 -5.98 -3.27
N PRO A 66 -10.48 -5.90 -2.10
CA PRO A 66 -10.03 -6.58 -0.89
C PRO A 66 -9.90 -8.10 -1.01
N GLN A 67 -10.71 -8.76 -1.86
CA GLN A 67 -10.58 -10.20 -2.06
C GLN A 67 -9.26 -10.57 -2.73
N HIS A 68 -8.78 -9.73 -3.65
CA HIS A 68 -7.47 -9.93 -4.28
C HIS A 68 -6.31 -9.73 -3.27
N TRP A 69 -6.41 -8.77 -2.36
CA TRP A 69 -5.44 -8.60 -1.26
C TRP A 69 -5.38 -9.82 -0.37
N ILE A 70 -6.56 -10.40 -0.03
CA ILE A 70 -6.66 -11.64 0.74
C ILE A 70 -5.95 -12.77 0.01
N THR A 71 -6.19 -12.94 -1.29
CA THR A 71 -5.53 -13.98 -2.08
C THR A 71 -4.01 -13.83 -2.10
N ILE A 72 -3.49 -12.60 -2.27
CA ILE A 72 -2.04 -12.34 -2.19
C ILE A 72 -1.50 -12.73 -0.80
N ALA A 73 -2.19 -12.31 0.26
CA ALA A 73 -1.78 -12.60 1.63
C ALA A 73 -1.82 -14.11 1.94
N GLU A 74 -2.80 -14.85 1.40
CA GLU A 74 -2.90 -16.31 1.54
C GLU A 74 -1.76 -17.06 0.84
N VAL A 75 -1.34 -16.60 -0.33
CA VAL A 75 -0.14 -17.14 -1.00
C VAL A 75 1.10 -16.91 -0.13
N ILE A 76 1.28 -15.70 0.39
CA ILE A 76 2.41 -15.38 1.28
C ILE A 76 2.36 -16.24 2.55
N GLU A 77 1.21 -16.33 3.21
CA GLU A 77 1.02 -17.13 4.43
C GLU A 77 1.37 -18.61 4.21
N LYS A 78 0.84 -19.19 3.14
CA LYS A 78 1.07 -20.60 2.78
C LYS A 78 2.56 -20.89 2.52
N GLU A 79 3.21 -19.97 1.82
CA GLU A 79 4.59 -20.15 1.36
C GLU A 79 5.63 -19.50 2.31
N TYR A 80 5.19 -18.94 3.44
CA TYR A 80 6.04 -18.13 4.31
C TYR A 80 7.29 -18.84 4.80
N ASN A 81 7.18 -20.13 5.11
CA ASN A 81 8.30 -20.93 5.61
C ASN A 81 9.21 -21.48 4.50
N ASN A 82 8.76 -21.45 3.25
CA ASN A 82 9.48 -22.01 2.10
C ASN A 82 10.40 -21.00 1.42
N TYR A 83 10.14 -19.70 1.61
CA TYR A 83 10.85 -18.59 0.95
C TYR A 83 11.39 -17.58 1.96
N ASP A 84 12.45 -16.88 1.56
CA ASP A 84 13.13 -15.85 2.36
C ASP A 84 12.59 -14.45 2.09
N GLY A 85 11.92 -14.26 0.94
CA GLY A 85 11.32 -13.01 0.56
C GLY A 85 10.30 -13.19 -0.56
N PHE A 86 9.46 -12.17 -0.74
CA PHE A 86 8.36 -12.17 -1.68
C PHE A 86 8.40 -10.91 -2.55
N VAL A 87 8.18 -11.06 -3.86
CA VAL A 87 8.02 -9.93 -4.78
C VAL A 87 6.65 -10.04 -5.41
N VAL A 88 5.81 -9.02 -5.26
CA VAL A 88 4.47 -8.96 -5.83
C VAL A 88 4.50 -8.08 -7.07
N LEU A 89 4.32 -8.71 -8.24
CA LEU A 89 4.20 -8.00 -9.51
C LEU A 89 2.77 -7.55 -9.70
N HIS A 90 2.57 -6.23 -9.77
CA HIS A 90 1.27 -5.59 -9.66
C HIS A 90 1.14 -4.43 -10.67
N GLY A 91 -0.06 -4.13 -11.12
CA GLY A 91 -0.31 -2.92 -11.91
C GLY A 91 -0.15 -1.65 -11.08
N SER A 92 0.35 -0.58 -11.67
CA SER A 92 0.78 0.62 -10.92
C SER A 92 -0.37 1.44 -10.33
N ASP A 93 -1.62 1.38 -10.88
CA ASP A 93 -2.69 2.33 -10.52
C ASP A 93 -3.16 2.22 -9.06
N THR A 94 -3.25 1.01 -8.53
CA THR A 94 -3.70 0.77 -7.15
C THR A 94 -2.63 0.12 -6.27
N MET A 95 -1.37 0.14 -6.71
CA MET A 95 -0.27 -0.52 -5.99
C MET A 95 -0.08 0.04 -4.58
N SER A 96 -0.22 1.36 -4.38
CA SER A 96 -0.13 1.99 -3.05
C SER A 96 -1.25 1.53 -2.10
N TYR A 97 -2.47 1.28 -2.63
CA TYR A 97 -3.56 0.69 -1.84
C TYR A 97 -3.24 -0.75 -1.43
N SER A 98 -2.79 -1.57 -2.38
CA SER A 98 -2.44 -2.97 -2.13
C SER A 98 -1.27 -3.10 -1.16
N ALA A 99 -0.20 -2.31 -1.34
CA ALA A 99 0.94 -2.29 -0.43
C ALA A 99 0.55 -1.82 0.97
N SER A 100 -0.33 -0.81 1.09
CA SER A 100 -0.89 -0.38 2.37
C SER A 100 -1.72 -1.48 3.04
N ALA A 101 -2.62 -2.12 2.29
CA ALA A 101 -3.44 -3.20 2.81
C ALA A 101 -2.59 -4.36 3.33
N LEU A 102 -1.62 -4.84 2.54
CA LEU A 102 -0.73 -5.93 2.93
C LEU A 102 0.15 -5.55 4.15
N SER A 103 0.56 -4.27 4.27
CA SER A 103 1.28 -3.78 5.46
C SER A 103 0.48 -3.99 6.75
N PHE A 104 -0.85 -3.80 6.69
CA PHE A 104 -1.73 -4.00 7.84
C PHE A 104 -2.19 -5.45 8.00
N MET A 105 -2.26 -6.23 6.93
CA MET A 105 -2.66 -7.63 6.97
C MET A 105 -1.60 -8.54 7.57
N LEU A 106 -0.32 -8.31 7.23
CA LEU A 106 0.80 -9.20 7.55
C LEU A 106 1.45 -8.79 8.89
N GLN A 107 0.80 -9.15 9.98
CA GLN A 107 1.30 -8.84 11.32
C GLN A 107 2.43 -9.78 11.73
N GLY A 108 3.47 -9.23 12.36
CA GLY A 108 4.63 -10.03 12.76
C GLY A 108 5.57 -10.42 11.61
N LEU A 109 5.45 -9.73 10.47
CA LEU A 109 6.29 -9.95 9.30
C LEU A 109 7.78 -9.81 9.65
N ASN A 110 8.60 -10.82 9.32
CA ASN A 110 10.05 -10.84 9.50
C ASN A 110 10.81 -11.13 8.19
N LYS A 111 10.12 -11.03 7.06
CA LYS A 111 10.65 -11.20 5.71
C LYS A 111 10.15 -10.04 4.82
N PRO A 112 10.90 -9.67 3.76
CA PRO A 112 10.45 -8.63 2.83
C PRO A 112 9.28 -9.10 1.98
N VAL A 113 8.32 -8.19 1.78
CA VAL A 113 7.28 -8.29 0.76
C VAL A 113 7.37 -7.04 -0.11
N ILE A 114 7.94 -7.16 -1.30
CA ILE A 114 8.26 -6.03 -2.17
C ILE A 114 7.25 -5.96 -3.30
N PHE A 115 6.41 -4.93 -3.31
CA PHE A 115 5.56 -4.60 -4.45
C PHE A 115 6.36 -3.89 -5.52
N THR A 116 6.15 -4.29 -6.77
CA THR A 116 6.71 -3.60 -7.94
C THR A 116 5.84 -3.80 -9.17
N GLY A 117 6.14 -3.05 -10.19
CA GLY A 117 5.46 -3.06 -11.47
C GLY A 117 6.27 -2.29 -12.51
N SER A 118 5.61 -1.85 -13.57
CA SER A 118 6.23 -0.97 -14.56
C SER A 118 5.21 -0.09 -15.26
N GLN A 119 5.69 1.00 -15.84
CA GLN A 119 4.89 1.84 -16.73
C GLN A 119 4.82 1.25 -18.14
N LEU A 120 5.87 0.56 -18.57
CA LEU A 120 5.93 -0.08 -19.88
C LEU A 120 6.03 -1.61 -19.77
N PRO A 121 5.47 -2.35 -20.74
CA PRO A 121 5.62 -3.80 -20.82
C PRO A 121 7.09 -4.24 -20.80
N ILE A 122 7.36 -5.41 -20.22
CA ILE A 122 8.73 -5.93 -20.10
C ILE A 122 9.41 -6.19 -21.47
N GLY A 123 8.61 -6.35 -22.51
CA GLY A 123 9.11 -6.53 -23.88
C GLY A 123 9.46 -5.24 -24.63
N ASP A 124 9.13 -4.07 -24.07
CA ASP A 124 9.37 -2.79 -24.74
C ASP A 124 10.83 -2.37 -24.62
N LEU A 125 11.34 -1.69 -25.68
CA LEU A 125 12.76 -1.30 -25.78
C LEU A 125 13.22 -0.39 -24.64
N ARG A 126 12.36 0.52 -24.18
CA ARG A 126 12.67 1.50 -23.13
C ARG A 126 11.98 1.19 -21.81
N THR A 127 11.72 -0.09 -21.55
CA THR A 127 10.98 -0.51 -20.35
C THR A 127 11.76 -0.25 -19.07
N ASP A 128 11.05 0.22 -18.04
CA ASP A 128 11.46 0.29 -16.63
C ASP A 128 11.31 -1.06 -15.93
N ALA A 129 10.63 -2.03 -16.55
CA ALA A 129 10.26 -3.30 -15.94
C ALA A 129 11.45 -4.15 -15.50
N LYS A 130 12.52 -4.18 -16.30
CA LYS A 130 13.69 -5.03 -16.02
C LYS A 130 14.41 -4.61 -14.75
N GLU A 131 14.68 -3.31 -14.63
CA GLU A 131 15.35 -2.75 -13.45
C GLU A 131 14.48 -2.94 -12.21
N ASN A 132 13.19 -2.57 -12.31
CA ASN A 132 12.25 -2.72 -11.21
C ASN A 132 12.15 -4.18 -10.73
N LEU A 133 12.12 -5.15 -11.64
CA LEU A 133 12.05 -6.57 -11.29
C LEU A 133 13.36 -7.07 -10.65
N ILE A 134 14.50 -6.84 -11.32
CA ILE A 134 15.80 -7.34 -10.86
C ILE A 134 16.12 -6.80 -9.46
N THR A 135 15.96 -5.49 -9.27
CA THR A 135 16.27 -4.87 -7.97
C THR A 135 15.28 -5.29 -6.89
N SER A 136 13.99 -5.45 -7.21
CA SER A 136 13.03 -5.97 -6.24
C SER A 136 13.38 -7.38 -5.76
N ILE A 137 13.88 -8.26 -6.64
CA ILE A 137 14.35 -9.60 -6.27
C ILE A 137 15.59 -9.50 -5.38
N GLN A 138 16.56 -8.65 -5.73
CA GLN A 138 17.75 -8.43 -4.89
C GLN A 138 17.38 -7.95 -3.49
N LEU A 139 16.43 -7.02 -3.38
CA LEU A 139 15.93 -6.52 -2.10
C LEU A 139 15.21 -7.60 -1.29
N ALA A 140 14.42 -8.45 -1.97
CA ALA A 140 13.73 -9.57 -1.34
C ALA A 140 14.70 -10.69 -0.87
N ALA A 141 15.84 -10.84 -1.55
CA ALA A 141 16.88 -11.80 -1.21
C ALA A 141 17.90 -11.28 -0.17
N LEU A 142 17.87 -9.97 0.14
CA LEU A 142 18.91 -9.30 0.92
C LEU A 142 18.92 -9.75 2.37
N LYS A 143 20.02 -10.39 2.79
CA LYS A 143 20.26 -10.87 4.15
C LYS A 143 21.52 -10.29 4.76
N GLU A 144 21.51 -10.14 6.07
CA GLU A 144 22.68 -9.82 6.89
C GLU A 144 22.69 -10.75 8.09
N ASN A 145 23.80 -11.46 8.30
CA ASN A 145 23.94 -12.47 9.37
C ASN A 145 22.85 -13.56 9.32
N GLY A 146 22.39 -13.94 8.12
CA GLY A 146 21.37 -14.97 7.92
C GLY A 146 19.93 -14.51 8.07
N GLU A 147 19.68 -13.25 8.47
CA GLU A 147 18.35 -12.66 8.61
C GLU A 147 18.05 -11.68 7.49
N SER A 148 16.78 -11.56 7.09
CA SER A 148 16.33 -10.57 6.13
C SER A 148 16.59 -9.16 6.64
N VAL A 149 17.20 -8.31 5.81
CA VAL A 149 17.47 -6.91 6.15
C VAL A 149 16.18 -6.10 6.21
N ILE A 150 15.27 -6.34 5.27
CA ILE A 150 13.97 -5.68 5.18
C ILE A 150 12.93 -6.63 5.76
N GLN A 151 12.19 -6.19 6.78
CA GLN A 151 11.18 -7.00 7.47
C GLN A 151 9.82 -6.28 7.46
N GLU A 152 9.48 -5.73 6.31
CA GLU A 152 8.26 -4.96 6.09
C GLU A 152 7.77 -5.05 4.65
N VAL A 153 6.56 -4.57 4.40
CA VAL A 153 6.03 -4.40 3.06
C VAL A 153 6.62 -3.13 2.46
N GLY A 154 7.32 -3.27 1.34
CA GLY A 154 7.89 -2.17 0.58
C GLY A 154 7.25 -2.03 -0.80
N LEU A 155 7.36 -0.84 -1.38
CA LEU A 155 7.05 -0.55 -2.78
C LEU A 155 8.33 -0.06 -3.45
N TYR A 156 8.82 -0.83 -4.41
CA TYR A 156 10.00 -0.48 -5.20
C TYR A 156 9.60 0.01 -6.59
N PHE A 157 10.06 1.19 -6.94
CA PHE A 157 9.84 1.75 -8.27
C PHE A 157 10.90 2.80 -8.59
N GLU A 158 11.48 2.74 -9.80
CA GLU A 158 12.42 3.74 -10.30
C GLU A 158 13.53 4.07 -9.30
N TYR A 159 14.38 3.08 -9.01
CA TYR A 159 15.56 3.16 -8.15
C TYR A 159 15.30 3.42 -6.66
N LYS A 160 14.06 3.36 -6.19
CA LYS A 160 13.70 3.72 -4.81
C LYS A 160 12.79 2.69 -4.17
N LEU A 161 13.17 2.23 -2.98
CA LEU A 161 12.29 1.46 -2.11
C LEU A 161 11.66 2.39 -1.08
N TYR A 162 10.35 2.41 -1.06
CA TYR A 162 9.54 3.11 -0.08
C TYR A 162 8.87 2.11 0.87
N ARG A 163 8.50 2.57 2.08
CA ARG A 163 7.57 1.80 2.91
C ARG A 163 6.20 1.77 2.24
N GLY A 164 5.61 0.57 2.11
CA GLY A 164 4.42 0.36 1.30
C GLY A 164 3.22 1.22 1.68
N ASN A 165 2.97 1.38 2.98
CA ASN A 165 1.86 2.18 3.51
C ASN A 165 2.15 3.68 3.66
N ARG A 166 3.27 4.16 3.09
CA ARG A 166 3.65 5.59 3.08
C ARG A 166 3.71 6.18 1.67
N THR A 167 3.24 5.42 0.68
CA THR A 167 3.33 5.76 -0.74
C THR A 167 2.01 6.24 -1.31
N THR A 168 2.12 7.07 -2.34
CA THR A 168 1.01 7.41 -3.25
C THR A 168 1.51 7.48 -4.68
N LYS A 169 0.64 7.17 -5.67
CA LYS A 169 0.93 7.34 -7.09
C LYS A 169 0.74 8.80 -7.47
N VAL A 170 1.82 9.45 -7.89
CA VAL A 170 1.85 10.90 -8.17
C VAL A 170 1.87 11.23 -9.66
N ASN A 171 2.14 10.24 -10.51
CA ASN A 171 2.20 10.47 -11.95
C ASN A 171 1.66 9.28 -12.73
N ALA A 172 0.85 9.54 -13.76
CA ALA A 172 0.25 8.50 -14.60
C ALA A 172 1.17 8.01 -15.73
N GLU A 173 2.14 8.81 -16.16
CA GLU A 173 2.94 8.56 -17.37
C GLU A 173 4.45 8.50 -17.11
N HIS A 174 4.92 9.21 -16.09
CA HIS A 174 6.36 9.27 -15.78
C HIS A 174 6.83 8.00 -15.09
N PHE A 175 8.09 7.60 -15.32
CA PHE A 175 8.66 6.44 -14.63
C PHE A 175 8.73 6.67 -13.12
N GLN A 176 9.06 7.90 -12.68
CA GLN A 176 8.94 8.28 -11.25
C GLN A 176 7.47 8.44 -10.86
N ALA A 177 6.74 7.34 -10.86
CA ALA A 177 5.29 7.32 -10.66
C ALA A 177 4.86 7.39 -9.21
N PHE A 178 5.73 7.06 -8.26
CA PHE A 178 5.42 6.99 -6.83
C PHE A 178 6.27 7.95 -6.00
N ALA A 179 5.70 8.39 -4.89
CA ALA A 179 6.40 9.18 -3.88
C ALA A 179 5.95 8.81 -2.46
N SER A 180 6.83 9.09 -1.50
CA SER A 180 6.55 9.06 -0.07
C SER A 180 6.94 10.42 0.49
N PHE A 181 5.94 11.29 0.72
CA PHE A 181 6.21 12.69 1.09
C PHE A 181 6.53 12.87 2.56
N ASN A 182 5.99 12.01 3.41
CA ASN A 182 6.07 12.13 4.87
C ASN A 182 7.01 11.10 5.51
N TYR A 183 7.63 10.24 4.70
CA TYR A 183 8.59 9.25 5.20
C TYR A 183 9.77 9.10 4.24
N PRO A 184 11.02 9.00 4.75
CA PRO A 184 12.20 8.86 3.90
C PRO A 184 12.24 7.50 3.20
N LEU A 185 13.15 7.37 2.22
CA LEU A 185 13.42 6.13 1.50
C LEU A 185 13.96 5.05 2.45
N LEU A 186 13.61 3.81 2.18
CA LEU A 186 14.20 2.63 2.83
C LEU A 186 15.49 2.19 2.13
N VAL A 187 15.48 2.21 0.80
CA VAL A 187 16.64 1.88 -0.02
C VAL A 187 16.68 2.77 -1.26
N GLU A 188 17.87 3.20 -1.63
CA GLU A 188 18.17 3.83 -2.91
C GLU A 188 19.04 2.89 -3.75
N SER A 189 18.60 2.60 -4.98
CA SER A 189 19.33 1.79 -5.94
C SER A 189 20.19 2.70 -6.81
N GLY A 190 21.48 2.40 -6.87
CA GLY A 190 22.45 3.03 -7.74
C GLY A 190 23.44 1.97 -8.21
N VAL A 191 24.73 2.30 -8.30
CA VAL A 191 25.78 1.28 -8.52
C VAL A 191 25.78 0.23 -7.40
N HIS A 192 25.42 0.66 -6.19
CA HIS A 192 25.21 -0.19 -5.03
C HIS A 192 23.85 0.10 -4.39
N LEU A 193 23.26 -0.90 -3.77
CA LEU A 193 22.05 -0.73 -2.97
C LEU A 193 22.42 -0.02 -1.65
N LYS A 194 21.97 1.22 -1.48
CA LYS A 194 22.15 1.99 -0.26
C LYS A 194 20.95 1.81 0.66
N VAL A 195 21.10 0.96 1.67
CA VAL A 195 20.05 0.71 2.68
C VAL A 195 20.16 1.74 3.79
N MET A 196 19.06 2.46 4.04
CA MET A 196 18.90 3.40 5.16
C MET A 196 18.37 2.61 6.37
N LYS A 197 19.26 1.95 7.11
CA LYS A 197 18.87 1.02 8.20
C LYS A 197 18.06 1.73 9.29
N GLU A 198 18.30 3.01 9.53
CA GLU A 198 17.60 3.86 10.48
C GLU A 198 16.12 4.10 10.10
N ASN A 199 15.79 3.92 8.83
CA ASN A 199 14.42 4.09 8.32
C ASN A 199 13.63 2.77 8.28
N LEU A 200 14.29 1.63 8.47
CA LEU A 200 13.60 0.34 8.50
C LEU A 200 12.81 0.17 9.81
N LEU A 201 11.73 -0.62 9.74
CA LEU A 201 11.06 -1.05 10.97
C LEU A 201 12.04 -1.82 11.88
N PRO A 202 11.94 -1.65 13.20
CA PRO A 202 12.74 -2.41 14.14
C PRO A 202 12.56 -3.92 13.91
N ARG A 203 13.68 -4.65 13.86
CA ARG A 203 13.66 -6.12 13.74
C ARG A 203 12.88 -6.73 14.90
N LYS A 204 11.97 -7.62 14.56
CA LYS A 204 11.16 -8.36 15.54
C LYS A 204 11.62 -9.80 15.56
N HIS A 205 12.46 -10.15 16.55
CA HIS A 205 12.90 -11.52 16.73
C HIS A 205 11.74 -12.40 17.24
N ASN A 206 11.64 -13.63 16.72
CA ASN A 206 10.67 -14.66 17.12
C ASN A 206 9.18 -14.33 16.91
N ASN A 207 8.84 -13.43 15.99
CA ASN A 207 7.44 -13.20 15.66
C ASN A 207 6.91 -14.29 14.73
N ILE A 208 5.71 -14.74 15.04
CA ILE A 208 4.92 -15.62 14.16
C ILE A 208 4.08 -14.70 13.26
N LEU A 209 4.07 -14.99 11.97
CA LEU A 209 3.19 -14.27 11.03
C LEU A 209 1.73 -14.56 11.39
N GLU A 210 0.97 -13.50 11.62
CA GLU A 210 -0.49 -13.53 11.74
C GLU A 210 -1.09 -12.75 10.57
N VAL A 211 -2.00 -13.36 9.81
CA VAL A 211 -2.60 -12.72 8.64
C VAL A 211 -4.05 -12.30 8.92
N TRP A 212 -4.30 -11.00 8.86
CA TRP A 212 -5.63 -10.43 9.03
C TRP A 212 -6.33 -10.32 7.68
N LYS A 213 -7.44 -11.07 7.49
CA LYS A 213 -8.08 -11.27 6.17
C LYS A 213 -9.48 -10.64 6.03
N ASN A 214 -9.95 -9.92 7.04
CA ASN A 214 -11.33 -9.42 7.02
C ASN A 214 -11.36 -7.90 6.80
N PHE A 215 -12.10 -7.46 5.80
CA PHE A 215 -12.28 -6.05 5.46
C PHE A 215 -13.76 -5.64 5.50
N GLU A 216 -14.05 -4.45 6.02
CA GLU A 216 -15.32 -3.76 5.83
C GLU A 216 -15.23 -2.92 4.55
N THR A 217 -16.15 -3.13 3.63
CA THR A 217 -16.18 -2.43 2.34
C THR A 217 -17.20 -1.29 2.29
N ASN A 218 -18.08 -1.17 3.30
CA ASN A 218 -19.01 -0.05 3.42
C ASN A 218 -18.30 1.20 3.96
N VAL A 219 -17.29 1.63 3.25
CA VAL A 219 -16.48 2.82 3.53
C VAL A 219 -16.40 3.71 2.30
N ALA A 220 -16.12 4.99 2.50
CA ALA A 220 -16.00 5.93 1.38
C ALA A 220 -14.94 7.00 1.66
N ILE A 221 -14.48 7.68 0.60
CA ILE A 221 -13.62 8.85 0.68
C ILE A 221 -14.46 10.07 0.31
N LEU A 222 -14.45 11.08 1.16
CA LEU A 222 -15.08 12.38 0.91
C LEU A 222 -14.01 13.46 0.80
N LYS A 223 -13.76 13.91 -0.42
CA LYS A 223 -12.85 15.01 -0.68
C LYS A 223 -13.60 16.34 -0.61
N MET A 224 -13.15 17.21 0.29
CA MET A 224 -13.71 18.55 0.43
C MET A 224 -13.29 19.45 -0.74
N PHE A 225 -14.19 20.30 -1.18
CA PHE A 225 -13.93 21.33 -2.19
C PHE A 225 -14.73 22.60 -1.90
N PRO A 226 -14.24 23.80 -2.29
CA PRO A 226 -15.01 25.04 -2.17
C PRO A 226 -16.30 24.96 -2.99
N GLY A 227 -17.44 25.24 -2.33
CA GLY A 227 -18.76 25.15 -2.95
C GLY A 227 -19.48 23.81 -2.71
N ILE A 228 -18.96 22.92 -1.88
CA ILE A 228 -19.75 21.76 -1.40
C ILE A 228 -21.00 22.26 -0.69
N THR A 229 -22.14 21.62 -0.95
CA THR A 229 -23.43 22.04 -0.42
C THR A 229 -23.98 21.10 0.64
N PRO A 230 -24.93 21.55 1.50
CA PRO A 230 -25.63 20.66 2.43
C PRO A 230 -26.28 19.46 1.75
N ALA A 231 -26.81 19.64 0.53
CA ALA A 231 -27.45 18.56 -0.23
C ALA A 231 -26.45 17.47 -0.61
N VAL A 232 -25.24 17.83 -1.06
CA VAL A 232 -24.17 16.89 -1.40
C VAL A 232 -23.73 16.11 -0.14
N LEU A 233 -23.48 16.82 0.96
CA LEU A 233 -22.99 16.21 2.19
C LEU A 233 -24.04 15.27 2.83
N ASN A 234 -25.28 15.71 2.89
CA ASN A 234 -26.38 14.89 3.40
C ASN A 234 -26.64 13.66 2.52
N GLY A 235 -26.60 13.83 1.19
CA GLY A 235 -26.67 12.70 0.24
C GLY A 235 -25.57 11.69 0.47
N PHE A 236 -24.33 12.14 0.65
CA PHE A 236 -23.18 11.29 0.92
C PHE A 236 -23.36 10.48 2.23
N PHE A 237 -23.75 11.11 3.35
CA PHE A 237 -23.98 10.42 4.61
C PHE A 237 -25.30 9.63 4.67
N SER A 238 -26.08 9.67 3.59
CA SER A 238 -27.27 8.83 3.42
C SER A 238 -26.97 7.51 2.67
N ILE A 239 -25.72 7.27 2.28
CA ILE A 239 -25.29 6.00 1.64
C ILE A 239 -25.68 4.85 2.58
N PRO A 240 -26.43 3.85 2.08
CA PRO A 240 -26.87 2.73 2.92
C PRO A 240 -25.69 1.95 3.51
N ASN A 241 -25.79 1.60 4.78
CA ASN A 241 -24.80 0.80 5.51
C ASN A 241 -23.39 1.43 5.61
N LEU A 242 -23.20 2.70 5.31
CA LEU A 242 -21.92 3.38 5.45
C LEU A 242 -21.41 3.26 6.89
N LYS A 243 -20.18 2.75 7.07
CA LYS A 243 -19.56 2.50 8.38
C LYS A 243 -18.39 3.43 8.66
N GLY A 244 -17.70 3.88 7.63
CA GLY A 244 -16.52 4.71 7.79
C GLY A 244 -16.26 5.62 6.61
N VAL A 245 -15.65 6.77 6.90
CA VAL A 245 -15.30 7.78 5.91
C VAL A 245 -13.90 8.29 6.15
N VAL A 246 -13.10 8.32 5.11
CA VAL A 246 -11.88 9.13 5.07
C VAL A 246 -12.27 10.50 4.53
N LEU A 247 -12.18 11.52 5.38
CA LEU A 247 -12.51 12.91 5.06
C LEU A 247 -11.22 13.65 4.68
N GLU A 248 -11.06 13.94 3.41
CA GLU A 248 -9.93 14.72 2.91
C GLU A 248 -10.19 16.21 3.05
N THR A 249 -9.55 16.84 4.04
CA THR A 249 -9.72 18.26 4.37
C THR A 249 -8.55 19.12 3.87
N TYR A 250 -8.63 20.42 4.09
CA TYR A 250 -7.63 21.38 3.59
C TYR A 250 -6.44 21.53 4.52
N GLY A 251 -5.25 21.71 3.95
CA GLY A 251 -4.02 22.05 4.69
C GLY A 251 -3.79 21.10 5.88
N SER A 252 -3.66 21.64 7.08
CA SER A 252 -3.41 20.87 8.31
C SER A 252 -4.67 20.27 8.96
N GLY A 253 -5.70 19.97 8.19
CA GLY A 253 -6.93 19.36 8.71
C GLY A 253 -8.09 20.33 8.87
N ASN A 254 -8.08 21.45 8.14
CA ASN A 254 -9.12 22.49 8.20
C ASN A 254 -10.33 22.13 7.32
N ALA A 255 -11.52 22.44 7.80
CA ALA A 255 -12.79 22.27 7.10
C ALA A 255 -13.69 23.50 7.32
N PRO A 256 -14.83 23.62 6.62
CA PRO A 256 -15.79 24.68 6.91
C PRO A 256 -16.22 24.68 8.38
N THR A 257 -16.47 25.89 8.92
CA THR A 257 -16.95 26.09 10.29
C THR A 257 -18.46 26.40 10.36
N ASP A 258 -19.10 26.40 9.18
CA ASP A 258 -20.55 26.60 9.08
C ASP A 258 -21.32 25.57 9.91
N GLU A 259 -22.35 26.03 10.60
CA GLU A 259 -23.18 25.19 11.48
C GLU A 259 -23.76 23.96 10.75
N TRP A 260 -24.27 24.16 9.53
CA TRP A 260 -24.83 23.06 8.73
C TRP A 260 -23.80 21.95 8.43
N PHE A 261 -22.51 22.33 8.26
CA PHE A 261 -21.44 21.38 7.99
C PHE A 261 -21.14 20.54 9.23
N LEU A 262 -20.95 21.21 10.36
CA LEU A 262 -20.68 20.57 11.65
C LEU A 262 -21.85 19.65 12.08
N GLU A 263 -23.11 20.12 11.93
CA GLU A 263 -24.29 19.30 12.19
C GLU A 263 -24.36 18.06 11.31
N SER A 264 -24.00 18.15 10.02
CA SER A 264 -24.01 17.00 9.12
C SER A 264 -23.00 15.93 9.55
N LEU A 265 -21.80 16.33 9.99
CA LEU A 265 -20.80 15.42 10.54
C LEU A 265 -21.25 14.80 11.86
N GLN A 266 -21.83 15.62 12.76
CA GLN A 266 -22.34 15.15 14.05
C GLN A 266 -23.43 14.08 13.85
N LYS A 267 -24.40 14.33 12.98
CA LYS A 267 -25.45 13.37 12.62
C LYS A 267 -24.89 12.06 12.03
N ALA A 268 -23.79 12.13 11.27
CA ALA A 268 -23.11 10.96 10.74
C ALA A 268 -22.45 10.14 11.87
N ILE A 269 -21.77 10.81 12.79
CA ILE A 269 -21.15 10.16 13.96
C ILE A 269 -22.23 9.49 14.86
N GLU A 270 -23.35 10.15 15.11
CA GLU A 270 -24.48 9.61 15.86
C GLU A 270 -25.10 8.37 15.21
N LYS A 271 -25.02 8.25 13.88
CA LYS A 271 -25.39 7.03 13.16
C LYS A 271 -24.34 5.92 13.27
N GLY A 272 -23.23 6.15 13.96
CA GLY A 272 -22.13 5.19 14.13
C GLY A 272 -21.13 5.16 12.98
N ILE A 273 -21.07 6.21 12.16
CA ILE A 273 -20.06 6.33 11.08
C ILE A 273 -18.76 6.87 11.70
N TYR A 274 -17.67 6.13 11.50
CA TYR A 274 -16.33 6.59 11.87
C TYR A 274 -15.78 7.54 10.80
N ILE A 275 -15.29 8.70 11.20
CA ILE A 275 -14.73 9.71 10.29
C ILE A 275 -13.25 9.91 10.61
N ILE A 276 -12.39 9.67 9.63
CA ILE A 276 -10.95 9.86 9.71
C ILE A 276 -10.60 11.12 8.94
N ASN A 277 -10.00 12.09 9.61
CA ASN A 277 -9.56 13.33 8.97
C ASN A 277 -8.13 13.19 8.43
N VAL A 278 -7.94 13.30 7.13
CA VAL A 278 -6.65 13.35 6.46
C VAL A 278 -6.51 14.64 5.65
N THR A 279 -5.28 15.03 5.32
CA THR A 279 -5.05 16.19 4.46
C THR A 279 -5.15 15.84 2.98
N GLN A 280 -5.64 16.78 2.17
CA GLN A 280 -5.57 16.69 0.70
C GLN A 280 -4.17 16.98 0.15
N CYS A 281 -3.28 17.53 0.98
CA CYS A 281 -1.92 17.81 0.57
C CYS A 281 -1.13 16.51 0.50
N SER A 282 -0.30 16.37 -0.52
CA SER A 282 0.56 15.19 -0.68
C SER A 282 1.58 15.04 0.45
N GLY A 283 2.00 16.13 1.09
CA GLY A 283 2.91 16.14 2.24
C GLY A 283 2.38 16.98 3.39
N GLY A 284 2.90 16.72 4.58
CA GLY A 284 2.48 17.34 5.83
C GLY A 284 1.52 16.46 6.63
N SER A 285 0.95 17.00 7.70
CA SER A 285 0.10 16.25 8.61
C SER A 285 -1.13 17.05 9.03
N VAL A 286 -2.18 16.33 9.38
CA VAL A 286 -3.31 16.89 10.14
C VAL A 286 -2.83 17.21 11.55
N MET A 287 -3.22 18.37 12.08
CA MET A 287 -2.95 18.80 13.45
C MET A 287 -4.25 19.29 14.09
N MET A 288 -5.09 18.34 14.48
CA MET A 288 -6.40 18.66 15.06
C MET A 288 -6.27 19.38 16.40
N GLY A 289 -6.98 20.51 16.52
CA GLY A 289 -6.98 21.35 17.71
C GLY A 289 -5.99 22.53 17.68
N LYS A 290 -5.26 22.72 16.58
CA LYS A 290 -4.38 23.89 16.41
C LYS A 290 -5.14 25.13 15.93
N TYR A 291 -6.21 24.94 15.16
CA TYR A 291 -7.06 26.00 14.61
C TYR A 291 -8.50 25.75 15.05
N GLU A 292 -9.31 26.81 15.18
CA GLU A 292 -10.72 26.72 15.61
C GLU A 292 -11.53 25.70 14.80
N ALA A 293 -11.37 25.71 13.47
CA ALA A 293 -12.03 24.75 12.58
C ALA A 293 -11.70 23.30 12.90
N SER A 294 -10.42 22.99 13.17
CA SER A 294 -9.97 21.64 13.49
C SER A 294 -10.28 21.24 14.95
N GLU A 295 -10.44 22.23 15.84
CA GLU A 295 -10.82 21.97 17.23
C GLU A 295 -12.28 21.46 17.33
N ALA A 296 -13.21 22.05 16.55
CA ALA A 296 -14.59 21.57 16.45
C ALA A 296 -14.65 20.10 16.02
N LEU A 297 -13.91 19.73 14.97
CA LEU A 297 -13.83 18.34 14.50
C LEU A 297 -13.29 17.39 15.57
N LYS A 298 -12.27 17.80 16.32
CA LYS A 298 -11.69 17.01 17.40
C LYS A 298 -12.69 16.78 18.54
N LYS A 299 -13.42 17.82 18.93
CA LYS A 299 -14.45 17.74 20.00
C LYS A 299 -15.61 16.82 19.64
N MET A 300 -15.98 16.73 18.36
CA MET A 300 -16.99 15.81 17.86
C MET A 300 -16.54 14.33 17.85
N GLY A 301 -15.26 14.05 18.08
CA GLY A 301 -14.75 12.68 18.08
C GLY A 301 -14.24 12.20 16.73
N ILE A 302 -14.06 13.08 15.75
CA ILE A 302 -13.39 12.76 14.49
C ILE A 302 -11.96 12.29 14.81
N ILE A 303 -11.52 11.28 14.08
CA ILE A 303 -10.24 10.61 14.30
C ILE A 303 -9.15 11.35 13.54
N ASP A 304 -8.03 11.58 14.18
CA ASP A 304 -6.86 12.23 13.59
C ASP A 304 -6.09 11.24 12.70
N GLY A 305 -6.09 11.48 11.40
CA GLY A 305 -5.33 10.71 10.44
C GLY A 305 -3.84 11.06 10.40
N LYS A 306 -3.42 12.10 11.15
CA LYS A 306 -2.02 12.55 11.22
C LYS A 306 -1.44 12.79 9.82
N ASP A 307 -0.38 12.07 9.48
CA ASP A 307 0.33 12.16 8.20
C ASP A 307 0.12 10.93 7.29
N LEU A 308 -0.98 10.18 7.55
CA LEU A 308 -1.38 9.06 6.69
C LEU A 308 -1.67 9.54 5.26
N THR A 309 -1.30 8.70 4.29
CA THR A 309 -1.82 8.84 2.93
C THR A 309 -3.29 8.40 2.90
N THR A 310 -4.06 8.85 1.93
CA THR A 310 -5.46 8.42 1.76
C THR A 310 -5.56 6.91 1.59
N GLU A 311 -4.62 6.30 0.83
CA GLU A 311 -4.55 4.86 0.60
C GLU A 311 -4.34 4.09 1.91
N SER A 312 -3.44 4.58 2.74
CA SER A 312 -3.16 4.00 4.06
C SER A 312 -4.36 4.17 5.00
N ALA A 313 -4.95 5.36 5.05
CA ALA A 313 -6.08 5.64 5.92
C ALA A 313 -7.30 4.77 5.60
N ILE A 314 -7.67 4.63 4.31
CA ILE A 314 -8.85 3.86 3.92
C ILE A 314 -8.63 2.35 4.14
N THR A 315 -7.45 1.81 3.82
CA THR A 315 -7.17 0.38 4.02
C THR A 315 -7.08 0.01 5.50
N LYS A 316 -6.49 0.87 6.34
CA LYS A 316 -6.49 0.72 7.80
C LYS A 316 -7.91 0.76 8.37
N LEU A 317 -8.74 1.71 7.91
CA LEU A 317 -10.13 1.83 8.32
C LEU A 317 -10.94 0.56 7.98
N MET A 318 -10.85 0.09 6.73
CA MET A 318 -11.53 -1.14 6.29
C MET A 318 -11.16 -2.35 7.15
N LEU A 319 -9.89 -2.49 7.51
CA LEU A 319 -9.39 -3.60 8.31
C LEU A 319 -9.86 -3.50 9.77
N LEU A 320 -9.70 -2.33 10.41
CA LEU A 320 -10.04 -2.14 11.82
C LEU A 320 -11.53 -2.21 12.09
N LEU A 321 -12.38 -1.82 11.16
CA LEU A 321 -13.83 -1.94 11.26
C LEU A 321 -14.31 -3.40 11.39
N ARG A 322 -13.51 -4.38 10.95
CA ARG A 322 -13.79 -5.82 11.10
C ARG A 322 -13.17 -6.45 12.35
N LYS A 323 -12.33 -5.72 13.06
CA LYS A 323 -11.87 -6.11 14.39
C LYS A 323 -12.94 -5.71 15.41
N ASN A 324 -13.41 -6.59 16.24
CA ASN A 324 -14.42 -6.31 17.26
C ASN A 324 -13.91 -5.32 18.33
N ILE A 325 -13.51 -4.11 17.87
CA ILE A 325 -12.98 -3.05 18.73
C ILE A 325 -14.17 -2.27 19.32
N PRO A 326 -14.28 -2.14 20.65
CA PRO A 326 -15.31 -1.31 21.26
C PRO A 326 -15.24 0.12 20.73
N TYR A 327 -16.42 0.74 20.48
CA TYR A 327 -16.51 2.09 19.89
C TYR A 327 -15.58 3.10 20.56
N LYS A 328 -15.54 3.13 21.88
CA LYS A 328 -14.69 4.04 22.68
C LYS A 328 -13.18 3.83 22.45
N MET A 329 -12.78 2.63 22.03
CA MET A 329 -11.38 2.27 21.79
C MET A 329 -10.97 2.43 20.35
N PHE A 330 -11.93 2.57 19.42
CA PHE A 330 -11.64 2.58 17.99
C PHE A 330 -10.69 3.73 17.59
N LYS A 331 -10.96 4.94 18.10
CA LYS A 331 -10.10 6.11 17.88
C LYS A 331 -8.67 5.83 18.32
N ILE A 332 -8.48 5.32 19.54
CA ILE A 332 -7.16 5.02 20.09
C ILE A 332 -6.45 4.00 19.19
N LYS A 333 -7.15 2.92 18.82
CA LYS A 333 -6.60 1.87 17.97
C LYS A 333 -6.26 2.34 16.55
N PHE A 334 -7.05 3.25 16.00
CA PHE A 334 -6.75 3.83 14.69
C PHE A 334 -5.51 4.74 14.75
N GLU A 335 -5.35 5.51 15.81
CA GLU A 335 -4.24 6.44 16.00
C GLU A 335 -2.94 5.75 16.49
N GLU A 336 -2.97 4.45 16.84
CA GLU A 336 -1.79 3.62 17.10
C GLU A 336 -1.04 3.29 15.80
N ASN A 337 0.29 3.24 15.89
CA ASN A 337 1.14 2.77 14.80
C ASN A 337 1.12 1.24 14.73
N ILE A 338 0.66 0.67 13.63
CA ILE A 338 0.55 -0.78 13.42
C ILE A 338 1.72 -1.33 12.60
N ALA A 339 2.09 -0.61 11.53
CA ALA A 339 3.04 -1.07 10.53
C ALA A 339 3.95 0.06 9.98
N GLY A 340 4.22 1.08 10.78
CA GLY A 340 5.05 2.21 10.39
C GLY A 340 4.34 3.26 9.54
N GLU A 341 3.02 3.27 9.55
CA GLU A 341 2.19 4.17 8.76
C GLU A 341 2.08 5.59 9.34
N ILE A 342 2.47 5.79 10.60
CA ILE A 342 2.41 7.07 11.32
C ILE A 342 3.80 7.40 11.83
#